data_75f68bee8ac994b6959b3987b4ea88f4
#
_entry.id   75f68bee8ac994b6959b3987b4ea88f4
#
_cell.length_a   1.000
_cell.length_b   1.000
_cell.length_c   1.000
_cell.angle_alpha   90.00
_cell.angle_beta   90.00
_cell.angle_gamma   90.00
#
_symmetry.space_group_name_H-M   'P 1'
#
loop_
_entity.id
_entity.type
_entity.pdbx_description
1 polymer ?
#
loop_
_entity_poly.entity_id
_entity_poly.type
_entity_poly.pdbx_seq_one_letter_code
_entity_poly.pdbx_strand_id
1 'polypeptide(L)'
;MRDLLPEEALRQSQLGRAAVNAFSVCGYERITLPVFEYAEVLERGLGALDPREVLRFVEPESGEVVALRPDMTPQIARLVVSRLAAAPLPIRLCYEGSVVRLRRERARRHRQIPQAGIELVGRPGLAGDVEVVGVASRAVRAAGLRDFTVDLGHPRIAGALLDVAPAEHRSALIEALSVKDSESLARLAAAAGVDATIARALVALAELSGEGDVWSRAHAVLGSTPAAPALAELEGVAQAVAPLVPTLVVDLGEVRHLAYYTGVTFQILAEGPGEAVGSGGRYDGLFARFGRPTPAAGCALDLDNLAWALGAATEHGVRARVLVALEDATELLEALRSRGVPAAVGNGAALDYARAWRYSHVLDAKGLTRVSDGVTERLNPSTPAEVAVEVQSLLLASREPEES
;
A
#
# COMPACT_ATOMS: atom_id res chain seq x y z
N MET A 1 13.90 6.91 -13.79
CA MET A 1 13.92 7.54 -12.45
C MET A 1 12.94 8.69 -12.49
N ARG A 2 12.31 9.03 -11.36
CA ARG A 2 11.39 10.16 -11.22
C ARG A 2 11.74 10.92 -9.95
N ASP A 3 11.88 12.22 -10.05
CA ASP A 3 11.95 13.11 -8.91
C ASP A 3 10.54 13.51 -8.51
N LEU A 4 10.28 13.60 -7.22
CA LEU A 4 9.03 14.16 -6.70
C LEU A 4 9.23 15.63 -6.40
N LEU A 5 8.44 16.48 -7.02
CA LEU A 5 8.44 17.91 -6.71
C LEU A 5 7.78 18.15 -5.33
N PRO A 6 7.95 19.35 -4.73
CA PRO A 6 7.57 19.59 -3.34
C PRO A 6 6.14 19.17 -2.96
N GLU A 7 5.16 19.35 -3.85
CA GLU A 7 3.78 18.95 -3.60
C GLU A 7 3.59 17.43 -3.61
N GLU A 8 4.15 16.79 -4.63
CA GLU A 8 4.08 15.34 -4.75
C GLU A 8 4.79 14.68 -3.56
N ALA A 9 5.96 15.21 -3.15
CA ALA A 9 6.72 14.73 -1.99
C ALA A 9 5.95 14.93 -0.68
N LEU A 10 5.32 16.10 -0.49
CA LEU A 10 4.49 16.37 0.68
C LEU A 10 3.29 15.42 0.73
N ARG A 11 2.58 15.25 -0.38
CA ARG A 11 1.43 14.36 -0.49
C ARG A 11 1.81 12.92 -0.18
N GLN A 12 2.88 12.42 -0.78
CA GLN A 12 3.36 11.07 -0.50
C GLN A 12 3.70 10.88 0.99
N SER A 13 4.39 11.85 1.60
CA SER A 13 4.71 11.82 3.03
C SER A 13 3.45 11.85 3.92
N GLN A 14 2.42 12.60 3.52
CA GLN A 14 1.14 12.63 4.25
C GLN A 14 0.40 11.30 4.18
N LEU A 15 0.32 10.70 3.00
CA LEU A 15 -0.29 9.39 2.80
C LEU A 15 0.43 8.29 3.59
N GLY A 16 1.76 8.26 3.55
CA GLY A 16 2.55 7.33 4.34
C GLY A 16 2.31 7.48 5.85
N ARG A 17 2.30 8.73 6.34
CA ARG A 17 1.99 9.01 7.76
C ARG A 17 0.56 8.60 8.15
N ALA A 18 -0.44 8.89 7.31
CA ALA A 18 -1.82 8.49 7.56
C ALA A 18 -1.95 6.98 7.67
N ALA A 19 -1.34 6.24 6.76
CA ALA A 19 -1.32 4.78 6.78
C ALA A 19 -0.62 4.24 8.05
N VAL A 20 0.60 4.70 8.34
CA VAL A 20 1.36 4.24 9.52
C VAL A 20 0.64 4.58 10.82
N ASN A 21 0.02 5.76 10.94
CA ASN A 21 -0.78 6.12 12.11
C ASN A 21 -1.98 5.20 12.28
N ALA A 22 -2.68 4.87 11.18
CA ALA A 22 -3.80 3.92 11.21
C ALA A 22 -3.34 2.52 11.67
N PHE A 23 -2.18 2.06 11.21
CA PHE A 23 -1.57 0.81 11.66
C PHE A 23 -1.21 0.84 13.16
N SER A 24 -0.59 1.93 13.62
CA SER A 24 -0.20 2.08 15.02
C SER A 24 -1.41 2.09 15.97
N VAL A 25 -2.52 2.72 15.57
CA VAL A 25 -3.79 2.68 16.35
C VAL A 25 -4.35 1.25 16.45
N CYS A 26 -4.04 0.38 15.47
CA CYS A 26 -4.38 -1.04 15.50
C CYS A 26 -3.35 -1.91 16.24
N GLY A 27 -2.35 -1.31 16.90
CA GLY A 27 -1.35 -2.03 17.70
C GLY A 27 -0.15 -2.55 16.90
N TYR A 28 0.10 -2.05 15.70
CA TYR A 28 1.28 -2.42 14.91
C TYR A 28 2.47 -1.50 15.26
N GLU A 29 3.59 -2.11 15.57
CA GLU A 29 4.84 -1.42 15.91
C GLU A 29 5.66 -1.12 14.65
N ARG A 30 6.15 0.12 14.55
CA ARG A 30 6.90 0.55 13.38
C ARG A 30 8.33 0.02 13.38
N ILE A 31 8.75 -0.54 12.24
CA ILE A 31 10.12 -0.94 11.96
C ILE A 31 10.66 -0.20 10.73
N THR A 32 11.97 -0.15 10.64
CA THR A 32 12.68 0.34 9.45
C THR A 32 13.62 -0.74 8.94
N LEU A 33 13.53 -1.03 7.66
CA LEU A 33 14.33 -2.04 6.97
C LEU A 33 15.33 -1.38 6.02
N PRO A 34 16.53 -1.95 5.82
CA PRO A 34 17.47 -1.46 4.81
C PRO A 34 16.89 -1.57 3.40
N VAL A 35 17.28 -0.66 2.50
CA VAL A 35 16.78 -0.63 1.11
C VAL A 35 17.30 -1.78 0.25
N PHE A 36 18.41 -2.38 0.65
CA PHE A 36 18.97 -3.57 0.02
C PHE A 36 19.08 -4.72 1.05
N GLU A 37 19.14 -5.92 0.55
CA GLU A 37 19.22 -7.15 1.35
C GLU A 37 20.12 -8.15 0.64
N TYR A 38 20.67 -9.12 1.36
CA TYR A 38 21.36 -10.23 0.75
C TYR A 38 20.44 -10.95 -0.23
N ALA A 39 20.95 -11.22 -1.44
CA ALA A 39 20.16 -11.87 -2.50
C ALA A 39 19.62 -13.22 -2.03
N GLU A 40 20.39 -13.98 -1.25
CA GLU A 40 19.96 -15.25 -0.65
C GLU A 40 18.71 -15.11 0.23
N VAL A 41 18.59 -14.03 1.02
CA VAL A 41 17.42 -13.78 1.87
C VAL A 41 16.18 -13.55 1.03
N LEU A 42 16.32 -12.75 -0.03
CA LEU A 42 15.22 -12.48 -0.95
C LEU A 42 14.80 -13.73 -1.73
N GLU A 43 15.76 -14.50 -2.23
CA GLU A 43 15.52 -15.77 -2.92
C GLU A 43 14.85 -16.82 -2.01
N ARG A 44 15.27 -16.89 -0.76
CA ARG A 44 14.65 -17.75 0.24
C ARG A 44 13.18 -17.41 0.45
N GLY A 45 12.84 -16.12 0.47
CA GLY A 45 11.47 -15.65 0.66
C GLY A 45 10.61 -15.74 -0.60
N LEU A 46 11.13 -15.30 -1.74
CA LEU A 46 10.36 -15.12 -2.97
C LEU A 46 10.50 -16.28 -3.97
N GLY A 47 11.44 -17.20 -3.74
CA GLY A 47 11.87 -18.19 -4.72
C GLY A 47 12.95 -17.62 -5.64
N ALA A 48 13.24 -18.32 -6.75
CA ALA A 48 14.24 -17.87 -7.70
C ALA A 48 13.87 -16.49 -8.27
N LEU A 49 14.71 -15.50 -7.98
CA LEU A 49 14.52 -14.13 -8.49
C LEU A 49 14.94 -14.05 -9.96
N ASP A 50 14.03 -13.59 -10.82
CA ASP A 50 14.41 -13.28 -12.19
C ASP A 50 15.40 -12.10 -12.19
N PRO A 51 16.63 -12.25 -12.74
CA PRO A 51 17.61 -11.17 -12.85
C PRO A 51 17.09 -9.95 -13.61
N ARG A 52 16.04 -10.13 -14.44
CA ARG A 52 15.40 -9.06 -15.20
C ARG A 52 14.43 -8.23 -14.36
N GLU A 53 14.01 -8.72 -13.19
CA GLU A 53 13.04 -8.07 -12.30
C GLU A 53 13.68 -7.43 -11.07
N VAL A 54 14.93 -7.81 -10.72
CA VAL A 54 15.60 -7.39 -9.49
C VAL A 54 16.99 -6.85 -9.78
N LEU A 55 17.29 -5.65 -9.29
CA LEU A 55 18.62 -5.06 -9.34
C LEU A 55 19.53 -5.71 -8.30
N ARG A 56 20.63 -6.32 -8.76
CA ARG A 56 21.66 -6.95 -7.92
C ARG A 56 23.01 -6.26 -8.12
N PHE A 57 23.83 -6.26 -7.08
CA PHE A 57 25.20 -5.81 -7.14
C PHE A 57 26.05 -6.54 -6.09
N VAL A 58 27.38 -6.49 -6.24
CA VAL A 58 28.30 -7.01 -5.24
C VAL A 58 28.58 -5.90 -4.22
N GLU A 59 28.35 -6.19 -2.95
CA GLU A 59 28.66 -5.26 -1.87
C GLU A 59 30.18 -5.20 -1.68
N PRO A 60 30.83 -3.99 -1.77
CA PRO A 60 32.28 -3.89 -1.88
C PRO A 60 33.06 -4.35 -0.64
N GLU A 61 32.49 -4.26 0.56
CA GLU A 61 33.19 -4.63 1.81
C GLU A 61 33.14 -6.14 2.04
N SER A 62 31.97 -6.76 1.87
CA SER A 62 31.80 -8.20 2.15
C SER A 62 32.07 -9.08 0.93
N GLY A 63 31.96 -8.54 -0.28
CA GLY A 63 32.00 -9.31 -1.51
C GLY A 63 30.71 -10.11 -1.79
N GLU A 64 29.70 -9.96 -0.93
CA GLU A 64 28.42 -10.68 -1.05
C GLU A 64 27.52 -10.07 -2.11
N VAL A 65 26.67 -10.90 -2.69
CA VAL A 65 25.63 -10.44 -3.63
C VAL A 65 24.44 -9.91 -2.86
N VAL A 66 24.14 -8.66 -3.06
CA VAL A 66 22.97 -7.98 -2.51
C VAL A 66 22.04 -7.51 -3.61
N ALA A 67 20.79 -7.24 -3.28
CA ALA A 67 19.80 -6.75 -4.22
C ALA A 67 18.95 -5.63 -3.60
N LEU A 68 18.52 -4.68 -4.43
CA LEU A 68 17.47 -3.75 -4.02
C LEU A 68 16.18 -4.54 -3.82
N ARG A 69 15.58 -4.37 -2.64
CA ARG A 69 14.41 -5.17 -2.26
C ARG A 69 13.23 -4.98 -3.22
N PRO A 70 12.70 -6.04 -3.84
CA PRO A 70 11.46 -5.99 -4.63
C PRO A 70 10.21 -6.13 -3.74
N ASP A 71 10.41 -6.58 -2.48
CA ASP A 71 9.39 -6.83 -1.46
C ASP A 71 10.02 -6.72 -0.07
N MET A 72 9.23 -6.28 0.93
CA MET A 72 9.71 -6.14 2.32
C MET A 72 9.46 -7.39 3.16
N THR A 73 8.47 -8.20 2.82
CA THR A 73 8.04 -9.38 3.58
C THR A 73 9.18 -10.38 3.85
N PRO A 74 10.08 -10.72 2.89
CA PRO A 74 11.24 -11.58 3.16
C PRO A 74 12.21 -11.01 4.20
N GLN A 75 12.43 -9.70 4.18
CA GLN A 75 13.27 -9.02 5.16
C GLN A 75 12.65 -9.10 6.57
N ILE A 76 11.32 -8.98 6.65
CA ILE A 76 10.59 -9.09 7.92
C ILE A 76 10.63 -10.52 8.43
N ALA A 77 10.48 -11.51 7.57
CA ALA A 77 10.64 -12.92 7.96
C ALA A 77 12.03 -13.18 8.56
N ARG A 78 13.10 -12.71 7.89
CA ARG A 78 14.47 -12.76 8.44
C ARG A 78 14.58 -12.02 9.78
N LEU A 79 14.05 -10.80 9.88
CA LEU A 79 14.10 -9.98 11.10
C LEU A 79 13.42 -10.68 12.28
N VAL A 80 12.21 -11.20 12.09
CA VAL A 80 11.44 -11.89 13.13
C VAL A 80 12.17 -13.13 13.61
N VAL A 81 12.69 -13.95 12.69
CA VAL A 81 13.38 -15.19 13.04
C VAL A 81 14.72 -14.91 13.73
N SER A 82 15.46 -13.86 13.32
CA SER A 82 16.79 -13.59 13.86
C SER A 82 16.78 -12.65 15.08
N ARG A 83 15.92 -11.64 15.12
CA ARG A 83 15.96 -10.58 16.13
C ARG A 83 14.78 -10.60 17.10
N LEU A 84 13.65 -11.14 16.68
CA LEU A 84 12.41 -11.21 17.47
C LEU A 84 12.02 -12.65 17.81
N ALA A 85 12.99 -13.58 17.74
CA ALA A 85 12.74 -15.01 18.00
C ALA A 85 12.13 -15.29 19.39
N ALA A 86 12.46 -14.49 20.39
CA ALA A 86 11.93 -14.61 21.75
C ALA A 86 10.68 -13.76 22.01
N ALA A 87 10.23 -12.97 21.04
CA ALA A 87 9.05 -12.13 21.22
C ALA A 87 7.77 -12.96 21.31
N PRO A 88 6.82 -12.58 22.19
CA PRO A 88 5.55 -13.27 22.30
C PRO A 88 4.71 -13.08 21.03
N LEU A 89 3.97 -14.12 20.65
CA LEU A 89 3.03 -14.08 19.53
C LEU A 89 1.64 -13.60 20.01
N PRO A 90 0.87 -12.90 19.16
CA PRO A 90 1.22 -12.49 17.80
C PRO A 90 2.11 -11.25 17.75
N ILE A 91 3.03 -11.21 16.78
CA ILE A 91 3.86 -10.03 16.48
C ILE A 91 3.14 -9.20 15.43
N ARG A 92 3.00 -7.90 15.66
CA ARG A 92 2.40 -6.92 14.74
C ARG A 92 3.43 -5.88 14.37
N LEU A 93 3.84 -5.84 13.11
CA LEU A 93 4.84 -4.91 12.59
C LEU A 93 4.24 -4.08 11.46
N CYS A 94 4.61 -2.81 11.39
CA CYS A 94 4.30 -1.95 10.26
C CYS A 94 5.56 -1.24 9.75
N TYR A 95 5.52 -0.83 8.51
CA TYR A 95 6.63 -0.18 7.84
C TYR A 95 6.16 0.87 6.84
N GLU A 96 7.07 1.78 6.52
CA GLU A 96 7.00 2.69 5.37
C GLU A 96 8.37 2.68 4.68
N GLY A 97 8.37 2.61 3.36
CA GLY A 97 9.60 2.60 2.58
C GLY A 97 9.34 2.32 1.11
N SER A 98 10.40 2.22 0.31
CA SER A 98 10.27 1.92 -1.11
C SER A 98 10.77 0.53 -1.43
N VAL A 99 10.11 -0.10 -2.40
CA VAL A 99 10.60 -1.30 -3.09
C VAL A 99 11.03 -0.94 -4.52
N VAL A 100 11.87 -1.75 -5.15
CA VAL A 100 12.36 -1.52 -6.51
C VAL A 100 12.06 -2.74 -7.38
N ARG A 101 11.22 -2.54 -8.41
CA ARG A 101 10.82 -3.60 -9.35
C ARG A 101 11.12 -3.17 -10.78
N LEU A 102 11.76 -4.05 -11.53
CA LEU A 102 12.17 -3.80 -12.92
C LEU A 102 11.13 -4.21 -13.97
N ARG A 103 9.89 -4.51 -13.56
CA ARG A 103 8.84 -4.99 -14.46
C ARG A 103 8.62 -4.05 -15.64
N ARG A 104 8.53 -4.64 -16.87
CA ARG A 104 8.31 -3.89 -18.11
C ARG A 104 6.85 -3.54 -18.38
N GLU A 105 5.91 -4.22 -17.75
CA GLU A 105 4.47 -4.22 -18.07
C GLU A 105 3.60 -3.46 -17.08
N ARG A 106 4.18 -2.60 -16.22
CA ARG A 106 3.38 -1.75 -15.35
C ARG A 106 2.79 -0.57 -16.13
N ALA A 107 1.54 -0.22 -15.82
CA ALA A 107 0.88 0.99 -16.32
C ALA A 107 1.71 2.25 -16.05
N ARG A 108 2.46 2.25 -14.94
CA ARG A 108 3.45 3.28 -14.61
C ARG A 108 4.87 2.72 -14.72
N ARG A 109 5.71 3.45 -15.44
CA ARG A 109 7.13 3.08 -15.67
C ARG A 109 8.06 3.34 -14.48
N HIS A 110 7.52 3.63 -13.28
CA HIS A 110 8.36 3.88 -12.10
C HIS A 110 8.82 2.54 -11.51
N ARG A 111 10.14 2.42 -11.34
CA ARG A 111 10.77 1.24 -10.74
C ARG A 111 10.75 1.26 -9.22
N GLN A 112 10.86 2.46 -8.64
CA GLN A 112 10.76 2.67 -7.20
C GLN A 112 9.30 2.92 -6.85
N ILE A 113 8.78 2.12 -5.91
CA ILE A 113 7.40 2.11 -5.48
C ILE A 113 7.39 2.41 -3.99
N PRO A 114 6.89 3.57 -3.56
CA PRO A 114 6.73 3.88 -2.15
C PRO A 114 5.57 3.05 -1.60
N GLN A 115 5.79 2.40 -0.46
CA GLN A 115 4.82 1.52 0.18
C GLN A 115 4.71 1.81 1.67
N ALA A 116 3.52 1.59 2.23
CA ALA A 116 3.30 1.39 3.65
C ALA A 116 2.59 0.05 3.85
N GLY A 117 2.98 -0.73 4.86
CA GLY A 117 2.42 -2.06 5.02
C GLY A 117 2.49 -2.58 6.45
N ILE A 118 1.84 -3.73 6.64
CA ILE A 118 1.77 -4.46 7.91
C ILE A 118 2.09 -5.94 7.72
N GLU A 119 2.64 -6.53 8.78
CA GLU A 119 2.88 -7.96 8.89
C GLU A 119 2.38 -8.45 10.25
N LEU A 120 1.49 -9.43 10.24
CA LEU A 120 0.90 -10.11 11.39
C LEU A 120 1.45 -11.53 11.46
N VAL A 121 2.29 -11.81 12.46
CA VAL A 121 2.97 -13.09 12.59
C VAL A 121 2.45 -13.83 13.82
N GLY A 122 2.06 -15.08 13.66
CA GLY A 122 1.61 -15.92 14.76
C GLY A 122 0.10 -15.87 15.04
N ARG A 123 -0.72 -15.34 14.12
CA ARG A 123 -2.18 -15.37 14.22
C ARG A 123 -2.77 -16.17 13.06
N PRO A 124 -3.12 -17.45 13.27
CA PRO A 124 -3.62 -18.33 12.22
C PRO A 124 -5.08 -18.07 11.84
N GLY A 125 -5.46 -18.51 10.64
CA GLY A 125 -6.84 -18.64 10.16
C GLY A 125 -7.62 -17.34 10.10
N LEU A 126 -8.95 -17.47 10.08
CA LEU A 126 -9.94 -16.42 9.88
C LEU A 126 -9.66 -15.12 10.66
N ALA A 127 -9.32 -15.23 11.94
CA ALA A 127 -9.11 -14.06 12.79
C ALA A 127 -7.90 -13.21 12.34
N GLY A 128 -6.86 -13.84 11.79
CA GLY A 128 -5.69 -13.14 11.24
C GLY A 128 -6.02 -12.48 9.89
N ASP A 129 -6.76 -13.17 9.04
CA ASP A 129 -7.14 -12.66 7.71
C ASP A 129 -8.07 -11.45 7.83
N VAL A 130 -9.08 -11.54 8.67
CA VAL A 130 -10.03 -10.45 8.95
C VAL A 130 -9.30 -9.24 9.55
N GLU A 131 -8.34 -9.47 10.47
CA GLU A 131 -7.54 -8.38 11.05
C GLU A 131 -6.76 -7.64 9.96
N VAL A 132 -6.04 -8.37 9.09
CA VAL A 132 -5.18 -7.74 8.07
C VAL A 132 -6.01 -6.96 7.05
N VAL A 133 -7.11 -7.52 6.53
CA VAL A 133 -8.00 -6.82 5.59
C VAL A 133 -8.65 -5.60 6.25
N GLY A 134 -9.12 -5.74 7.49
CA GLY A 134 -9.74 -4.65 8.25
C GLY A 134 -8.77 -3.49 8.51
N VAL A 135 -7.53 -3.79 8.90
CA VAL A 135 -6.48 -2.79 9.14
C VAL A 135 -6.06 -2.10 7.83
N ALA A 136 -5.91 -2.86 6.74
CA ALA A 136 -5.61 -2.30 5.41
C ALA A 136 -6.72 -1.34 4.96
N SER A 137 -7.98 -1.74 5.09
CA SER A 137 -9.15 -0.91 4.74
C SER A 137 -9.24 0.36 5.60
N ARG A 138 -8.94 0.26 6.90
CA ARG A 138 -8.85 1.42 7.79
C ARG A 138 -7.76 2.40 7.34
N ALA A 139 -6.60 1.92 6.97
CA ALA A 139 -5.48 2.75 6.53
C ALA A 139 -5.79 3.49 5.23
N VAL A 140 -6.44 2.83 4.27
CA VAL A 140 -6.89 3.44 3.01
C VAL A 140 -7.91 4.55 3.28
N ARG A 141 -8.88 4.31 4.19
CA ARG A 141 -9.84 5.35 4.61
C ARG A 141 -9.17 6.51 5.36
N ALA A 142 -8.22 6.23 6.22
CA ALA A 142 -7.46 7.25 6.93
C ALA A 142 -6.62 8.13 6.00
N ALA A 143 -6.19 7.59 4.86
CA ALA A 143 -5.55 8.33 3.80
C ALA A 143 -6.51 9.17 2.94
N GLY A 144 -7.84 9.03 3.15
CA GLY A 144 -8.88 9.82 2.49
C GLY A 144 -9.67 9.08 1.38
N LEU A 145 -9.28 7.87 0.99
CA LEU A 145 -9.99 7.08 -0.01
C LEU A 145 -11.17 6.34 0.62
N ARG A 146 -12.38 6.70 0.25
CA ARG A 146 -13.62 6.15 0.82
C ARG A 146 -14.27 5.10 -0.09
N ASP A 147 -14.19 5.33 -1.40
CA ASP A 147 -14.79 4.46 -2.42
C ASP A 147 -13.71 3.55 -2.98
N PHE A 148 -13.75 2.30 -2.56
CA PHE A 148 -12.84 1.25 -3.02
C PHE A 148 -13.51 -0.11 -2.92
N THR A 149 -13.04 -1.04 -3.72
CA THR A 149 -13.45 -2.43 -3.72
C THR A 149 -12.35 -3.30 -3.13
N VAL A 150 -12.72 -4.20 -2.23
CA VAL A 150 -11.84 -5.30 -1.81
C VAL A 150 -12.19 -6.52 -2.65
N ASP A 151 -11.21 -6.99 -3.40
CA ASP A 151 -11.31 -8.21 -4.19
C ASP A 151 -10.58 -9.34 -3.45
N LEU A 152 -11.32 -10.37 -3.04
CA LEU A 152 -10.78 -11.53 -2.33
C LEU A 152 -10.57 -12.70 -3.29
N GLY A 153 -9.46 -13.39 -3.09
CA GLY A 153 -9.15 -14.62 -3.78
C GLY A 153 -8.54 -15.67 -2.85
N HIS A 154 -8.36 -16.88 -3.38
CA HIS A 154 -7.65 -17.94 -2.66
C HIS A 154 -6.90 -18.83 -3.65
N PRO A 155 -5.55 -18.75 -3.72
CA PRO A 155 -4.76 -19.44 -4.74
C PRO A 155 -4.90 -20.97 -4.72
N ARG A 156 -5.31 -21.55 -3.57
CA ARG A 156 -5.55 -22.97 -3.47
C ARG A 156 -6.85 -23.45 -4.13
N ILE A 157 -7.76 -22.56 -4.47
CA ILE A 157 -8.96 -22.95 -5.24
C ILE A 157 -8.55 -23.41 -6.64
N ALA A 158 -7.89 -22.55 -7.39
CA ALA A 158 -7.34 -22.94 -8.69
C ALA A 158 -6.23 -24.00 -8.55
N GLY A 159 -5.32 -23.81 -7.56
CA GLY A 159 -4.19 -24.71 -7.32
C GLY A 159 -4.61 -26.15 -7.09
N ALA A 160 -5.62 -26.40 -6.25
CA ALA A 160 -6.09 -27.76 -5.97
C ALA A 160 -6.68 -28.48 -7.20
N LEU A 161 -7.28 -27.74 -8.13
CA LEU A 161 -7.76 -28.30 -9.40
C LEU A 161 -6.61 -28.53 -10.38
N LEU A 162 -5.65 -27.59 -10.44
CA LEU A 162 -4.47 -27.70 -11.30
C LEU A 162 -3.52 -28.81 -10.86
N ASP A 163 -3.46 -29.12 -9.56
CA ASP A 163 -2.63 -30.20 -9.02
C ASP A 163 -3.08 -31.58 -9.47
N VAL A 164 -4.36 -31.74 -9.85
CA VAL A 164 -4.88 -32.98 -10.43
C VAL A 164 -4.44 -33.18 -11.88
N ALA A 165 -4.14 -32.09 -12.60
CA ALA A 165 -3.69 -32.17 -13.99
C ALA A 165 -2.22 -32.61 -14.06
N PRO A 166 -1.81 -33.37 -15.12
CA PRO A 166 -0.43 -33.70 -15.39
C PRO A 166 0.46 -32.45 -15.46
N ALA A 167 1.69 -32.55 -14.92
CA ALA A 167 2.59 -31.42 -14.75
C ALA A 167 2.86 -30.64 -16.07
N GLU A 168 2.95 -31.36 -17.19
CA GLU A 168 3.18 -30.79 -18.51
C GLU A 168 2.06 -29.89 -19.04
N HIS A 169 0.82 -30.03 -18.50
CA HIS A 169 -0.32 -29.22 -18.90
C HIS A 169 -0.58 -28.01 -17.96
N ARG A 170 0.01 -28.01 -16.76
CA ARG A 170 -0.31 -27.01 -15.71
C ARG A 170 0.00 -25.57 -16.14
N SER A 171 1.17 -25.34 -16.75
CA SER A 171 1.55 -23.98 -17.18
C SER A 171 0.59 -23.39 -18.20
N ALA A 172 0.14 -24.20 -19.17
CA ALA A 172 -0.82 -23.74 -20.18
C ALA A 172 -2.21 -23.49 -19.58
N LEU A 173 -2.63 -24.32 -18.60
CA LEU A 173 -3.90 -24.12 -17.87
C LEU A 173 -3.86 -22.86 -17.01
N ILE A 174 -2.72 -22.58 -16.32
CA ILE A 174 -2.51 -21.34 -15.54
C ILE A 174 -2.58 -20.12 -16.46
N GLU A 175 -1.91 -20.17 -17.63
CA GLU A 175 -1.93 -19.06 -18.58
C GLU A 175 -3.34 -18.78 -19.10
N ALA A 176 -4.09 -19.83 -19.52
CA ALA A 176 -5.47 -19.69 -19.98
C ALA A 176 -6.38 -19.16 -18.86
N LEU A 177 -6.21 -19.61 -17.61
CA LEU A 177 -6.97 -19.12 -16.46
C LEU A 177 -6.64 -17.67 -16.13
N SER A 178 -5.38 -17.27 -16.24
CA SER A 178 -4.93 -15.89 -15.96
C SER A 178 -5.58 -14.84 -16.88
N VAL A 179 -5.91 -15.24 -18.11
CA VAL A 179 -6.62 -14.40 -19.09
C VAL A 179 -8.11 -14.73 -19.21
N LYS A 180 -8.63 -15.59 -18.31
CA LYS A 180 -10.06 -16.00 -18.24
C LYS A 180 -10.58 -16.60 -19.55
N ASP A 181 -9.76 -17.35 -20.29
CA ASP A 181 -10.10 -17.99 -21.56
C ASP A 181 -10.75 -19.35 -21.34
N SER A 182 -12.09 -19.36 -21.19
CA SER A 182 -12.89 -20.55 -20.95
C SER A 182 -12.76 -21.60 -22.06
N GLU A 183 -12.62 -21.17 -23.33
CA GLU A 183 -12.50 -22.08 -24.48
C GLU A 183 -11.15 -22.82 -24.46
N SER A 184 -10.05 -22.09 -24.24
CA SER A 184 -8.73 -22.70 -24.06
C SER A 184 -8.68 -23.61 -22.85
N LEU A 185 -9.30 -23.22 -21.72
CA LEU A 185 -9.39 -24.08 -20.54
C LEU A 185 -10.10 -25.40 -20.83
N ALA A 186 -11.25 -25.37 -21.53
CA ALA A 186 -11.98 -26.58 -21.91
C ALA A 186 -11.12 -27.51 -22.80
N ARG A 187 -10.47 -26.96 -23.80
CA ARG A 187 -9.60 -27.70 -24.73
C ARG A 187 -8.38 -28.30 -24.01
N LEU A 188 -7.72 -27.52 -23.17
CA LEU A 188 -6.54 -27.96 -22.43
C LEU A 188 -6.90 -29.01 -21.35
N ALA A 189 -8.00 -28.85 -20.62
CA ALA A 189 -8.47 -29.82 -19.65
C ALA A 189 -8.79 -31.18 -20.31
N ALA A 190 -9.44 -31.16 -21.49
CA ALA A 190 -9.70 -32.36 -22.28
C ALA A 190 -8.38 -33.02 -22.76
N ALA A 191 -7.41 -32.25 -23.23
CA ALA A 191 -6.10 -32.74 -23.65
C ALA A 191 -5.31 -33.33 -22.48
N ALA A 192 -5.44 -32.76 -21.30
CA ALA A 192 -4.81 -33.24 -20.06
C ALA A 192 -5.47 -34.51 -19.50
N GLY A 193 -6.61 -34.94 -20.04
CA GLY A 193 -7.31 -36.14 -19.59
C GLY A 193 -7.82 -36.08 -18.15
N VAL A 194 -8.06 -34.89 -17.61
CA VAL A 194 -8.60 -34.74 -16.25
C VAL A 194 -10.07 -35.19 -16.21
N ASP A 195 -10.51 -35.59 -15.01
CA ASP A 195 -11.90 -35.99 -14.78
C ASP A 195 -12.88 -34.88 -15.21
N ALA A 196 -14.06 -35.27 -15.70
CA ALA A 196 -15.07 -34.33 -16.20
C ALA A 196 -15.56 -33.32 -15.14
N THR A 197 -15.52 -33.67 -13.85
CA THR A 197 -15.85 -32.77 -12.74
C THR A 197 -14.78 -31.69 -12.59
N ILE A 198 -13.51 -32.10 -12.63
CA ILE A 198 -12.35 -31.17 -12.57
C ILE A 198 -12.31 -30.27 -13.81
N ALA A 199 -12.54 -30.83 -15.00
CA ALA A 199 -12.58 -30.06 -16.25
C ALA A 199 -13.66 -28.96 -16.20
N ARG A 200 -14.89 -29.31 -15.77
CA ARG A 200 -15.98 -28.33 -15.58
C ARG A 200 -15.60 -27.27 -14.55
N ALA A 201 -15.00 -27.66 -13.43
CA ALA A 201 -14.57 -26.75 -12.39
C ALA A 201 -13.51 -25.76 -12.91
N LEU A 202 -12.49 -26.22 -13.62
CA LEU A 202 -11.44 -25.36 -14.22
C LEU A 202 -12.03 -24.34 -15.19
N VAL A 203 -12.95 -24.76 -16.07
CA VAL A 203 -13.62 -23.85 -17.02
C VAL A 203 -14.47 -22.82 -16.28
N ALA A 204 -15.23 -23.26 -15.27
CA ALA A 204 -16.11 -22.37 -14.49
C ALA A 204 -15.33 -21.31 -13.71
N LEU A 205 -14.08 -21.58 -13.27
CA LEU A 205 -13.26 -20.59 -12.58
C LEU A 205 -13.03 -19.30 -13.38
N ALA A 206 -13.08 -19.36 -14.71
CA ALA A 206 -12.95 -18.16 -15.54
C ALA A 206 -14.11 -17.17 -15.35
N GLU A 207 -15.28 -17.65 -14.90
CA GLU A 207 -16.52 -16.87 -14.75
C GLU A 207 -17.00 -16.77 -13.28
N LEU A 208 -16.33 -17.46 -12.36
CA LEU A 208 -16.66 -17.43 -10.94
C LEU A 208 -16.03 -16.24 -10.24
N SER A 209 -16.51 -15.05 -10.57
CA SER A 209 -16.15 -13.78 -9.93
C SER A 209 -17.39 -12.91 -9.74
N GLY A 210 -17.30 -11.93 -8.82
CA GLY A 210 -18.34 -10.94 -8.56
C GLY A 210 -18.86 -10.95 -7.13
N GLU A 211 -20.09 -10.50 -6.96
CA GLU A 211 -20.80 -10.37 -5.68
C GLU A 211 -21.92 -11.42 -5.56
N GLY A 212 -22.48 -11.56 -4.37
CA GLY A 212 -23.77 -12.19 -4.10
C GLY A 212 -23.90 -13.65 -4.54
N ASP A 213 -24.41 -13.90 -5.73
CA ASP A 213 -24.76 -15.23 -6.24
C ASP A 213 -23.56 -16.12 -6.59
N VAL A 214 -22.36 -15.55 -6.62
CA VAL A 214 -21.11 -16.28 -6.91
C VAL A 214 -20.93 -17.51 -6.02
N TRP A 215 -21.34 -17.43 -4.76
CA TRP A 215 -21.18 -18.53 -3.79
C TRP A 215 -22.04 -19.73 -4.16
N SER A 216 -23.32 -19.53 -4.52
CA SER A 216 -24.20 -20.63 -4.92
C SER A 216 -23.68 -21.33 -6.17
N ARG A 217 -23.19 -20.56 -7.16
CA ARG A 217 -22.57 -21.10 -8.38
C ARG A 217 -21.29 -21.86 -8.05
N ALA A 218 -20.45 -21.29 -7.18
CA ALA A 218 -19.21 -21.91 -6.74
C ALA A 218 -19.45 -23.25 -6.02
N HIS A 219 -20.37 -23.30 -5.07
CA HIS A 219 -20.71 -24.55 -4.37
C HIS A 219 -21.22 -25.63 -5.32
N ALA A 220 -22.04 -25.27 -6.31
CA ALA A 220 -22.56 -26.21 -7.30
C ALA A 220 -21.43 -26.88 -8.12
N VAL A 221 -20.32 -26.15 -8.38
CA VAL A 221 -19.24 -26.62 -9.26
C VAL A 221 -18.02 -27.11 -8.47
N LEU A 222 -17.66 -26.44 -7.37
CA LEU A 222 -16.44 -26.70 -6.61
C LEU A 222 -16.67 -27.57 -5.37
N GLY A 223 -17.89 -27.65 -4.85
CA GLY A 223 -18.22 -28.29 -3.57
C GLY A 223 -17.87 -29.80 -3.48
N SER A 224 -17.77 -30.49 -4.63
CA SER A 224 -17.36 -31.90 -4.71
C SER A 224 -15.92 -32.10 -5.21
N THR A 225 -15.13 -31.02 -5.28
CA THR A 225 -13.76 -31.03 -5.80
C THR A 225 -12.74 -30.84 -4.69
N PRO A 226 -11.44 -31.07 -4.95
CA PRO A 226 -10.38 -30.74 -3.99
C PRO A 226 -10.30 -29.26 -3.60
N ALA A 227 -10.97 -28.36 -4.30
CA ALA A 227 -11.05 -26.93 -3.99
C ALA A 227 -12.03 -26.59 -2.85
N ALA A 228 -12.94 -27.49 -2.46
CA ALA A 228 -13.99 -27.22 -1.48
C ALA A 228 -13.49 -26.69 -0.12
N PRO A 229 -12.39 -27.16 0.48
CA PRO A 229 -11.88 -26.58 1.72
C PRO A 229 -11.44 -25.12 1.58
N ALA A 230 -10.75 -24.77 0.48
CA ALA A 230 -10.31 -23.42 0.21
C ALA A 230 -11.49 -22.48 -0.11
N LEU A 231 -12.54 -22.99 -0.77
CA LEU A 231 -13.78 -22.26 -0.99
C LEU A 231 -14.47 -21.90 0.33
N ALA A 232 -14.59 -22.87 1.26
CA ALA A 232 -15.18 -22.62 2.57
C ALA A 232 -14.38 -21.63 3.43
N GLU A 233 -13.04 -21.67 3.35
CA GLU A 233 -12.16 -20.70 4.03
C GLU A 233 -12.37 -19.29 3.48
N LEU A 234 -12.38 -19.13 2.16
CA LEU A 234 -12.60 -17.84 1.51
C LEU A 234 -13.99 -17.27 1.83
N GLU A 235 -15.04 -18.10 1.79
CA GLU A 235 -16.40 -17.68 2.12
C GLU A 235 -16.51 -17.19 3.57
N GLY A 236 -15.88 -17.90 4.52
CA GLY A 236 -15.84 -17.48 5.92
C GLY A 236 -15.16 -16.12 6.11
N VAL A 237 -14.05 -15.88 5.40
CA VAL A 237 -13.36 -14.59 5.43
C VAL A 237 -14.22 -13.51 4.77
N ALA A 238 -14.83 -13.78 3.62
CA ALA A 238 -15.70 -12.84 2.91
C ALA A 238 -16.87 -12.38 3.77
N GLN A 239 -17.55 -13.31 4.45
CA GLN A 239 -18.66 -13.00 5.37
C GLN A 239 -18.22 -12.10 6.53
N ALA A 240 -17.04 -12.37 7.10
CA ALA A 240 -16.52 -11.59 8.22
C ALA A 240 -15.97 -10.20 7.81
N VAL A 241 -15.48 -10.07 6.57
CA VAL A 241 -14.89 -8.83 6.04
C VAL A 241 -15.96 -7.90 5.44
N ALA A 242 -17.07 -8.43 4.89
CA ALA A 242 -18.11 -7.66 4.22
C ALA A 242 -18.57 -6.40 5.01
N PRO A 243 -18.81 -6.44 6.34
CA PRO A 243 -19.21 -5.24 7.08
C PRO A 243 -18.07 -4.22 7.30
N LEU A 244 -16.83 -4.58 6.99
CA LEU A 244 -15.64 -3.74 7.22
C LEU A 244 -15.24 -2.90 6.00
N VAL A 245 -15.78 -3.22 4.82
CA VAL A 245 -15.36 -2.63 3.53
C VAL A 245 -16.56 -2.01 2.80
N PRO A 246 -16.35 -1.01 1.92
CA PRO A 246 -17.48 -0.40 1.19
C PRO A 246 -18.05 -1.34 0.13
N THR A 247 -17.20 -2.03 -0.61
CA THR A 247 -17.58 -3.02 -1.63
C THR A 247 -16.68 -4.24 -1.51
N LEU A 248 -17.27 -5.44 -1.59
CA LEU A 248 -16.55 -6.71 -1.55
C LEU A 248 -16.91 -7.52 -2.78
N VAL A 249 -15.90 -7.92 -3.54
CA VAL A 249 -16.01 -8.88 -4.63
C VAL A 249 -15.10 -10.07 -4.38
N VAL A 250 -15.33 -11.17 -5.07
CA VAL A 250 -14.46 -12.35 -5.03
C VAL A 250 -14.06 -12.77 -6.44
N ASP A 251 -12.83 -13.25 -6.62
CA ASP A 251 -12.35 -13.92 -7.83
C ASP A 251 -11.80 -15.30 -7.47
N LEU A 252 -12.60 -16.35 -7.75
CA LEU A 252 -12.25 -17.73 -7.44
C LEU A 252 -11.25 -18.33 -8.43
N GLY A 253 -11.11 -17.72 -9.60
CA GLY A 253 -10.18 -18.14 -10.65
C GLY A 253 -8.90 -17.33 -10.68
N GLU A 254 -8.61 -16.58 -9.62
CA GLU A 254 -7.39 -15.79 -9.56
C GLU A 254 -6.16 -16.68 -9.40
N VAL A 255 -5.19 -16.47 -10.28
CA VAL A 255 -3.85 -17.09 -10.23
C VAL A 255 -2.80 -16.02 -10.02
N ARG A 256 -2.48 -15.72 -8.78
CA ARG A 256 -1.47 -14.69 -8.44
C ARG A 256 -0.06 -15.24 -8.54
N HIS A 257 0.82 -14.41 -9.09
CA HIS A 257 2.22 -14.77 -9.34
C HIS A 257 3.13 -14.79 -8.07
N LEU A 258 2.64 -14.37 -6.90
CA LEU A 258 3.46 -14.40 -5.68
C LEU A 258 3.45 -15.81 -5.07
N ALA A 259 4.49 -16.55 -5.35
CA ALA A 259 4.68 -17.96 -4.98
C ALA A 259 4.68 -18.27 -3.47
N TYR A 260 4.49 -17.30 -2.60
CA TYR A 260 4.49 -17.53 -1.16
C TYR A 260 3.09 -17.51 -0.52
N TYR A 261 2.04 -17.04 -1.20
CA TYR A 261 0.69 -17.08 -0.63
C TYR A 261 0.16 -18.51 -0.49
N THR A 262 -0.36 -18.82 0.69
CA THR A 262 -0.85 -20.17 1.05
C THR A 262 -2.33 -20.18 1.45
N GLY A 263 -2.94 -19.03 1.67
CA GLY A 263 -4.34 -18.85 2.09
C GLY A 263 -4.99 -17.69 1.37
N VAL A 264 -6.00 -17.11 1.99
CA VAL A 264 -6.76 -15.98 1.43
C VAL A 264 -5.84 -14.83 1.03
N THR A 265 -6.09 -14.29 -0.14
CA THR A 265 -5.43 -13.12 -0.71
C THR A 265 -6.45 -12.02 -0.98
N PHE A 266 -6.00 -10.77 -1.05
CA PHE A 266 -6.87 -9.66 -1.39
C PHE A 266 -6.15 -8.56 -2.15
N GLN A 267 -6.93 -7.80 -2.91
CA GLN A 267 -6.54 -6.52 -3.49
C GLN A 267 -7.51 -5.44 -3.07
N ILE A 268 -7.00 -4.22 -2.94
CA ILE A 268 -7.81 -3.02 -2.77
C ILE A 268 -7.76 -2.28 -4.10
N LEU A 269 -8.89 -2.20 -4.76
CA LEU A 269 -9.04 -1.58 -6.07
C LEU A 269 -9.78 -0.25 -5.94
N ALA A 270 -9.37 0.73 -6.74
CA ALA A 270 -10.04 2.01 -6.83
C ALA A 270 -10.02 2.52 -8.26
N GLU A 271 -10.93 3.43 -8.59
CA GLU A 271 -10.95 4.08 -9.89
C GLU A 271 -9.68 4.90 -10.12
N GLY A 272 -9.16 4.87 -11.32
CA GLY A 272 -8.04 5.69 -11.81
C GLY A 272 -6.70 4.97 -11.99
N PRO A 273 -6.12 4.29 -10.99
CA PRO A 273 -4.73 3.78 -11.11
C PRO A 273 -4.51 2.70 -12.17
N GLY A 274 -5.53 1.90 -12.50
CA GLY A 274 -5.38 0.72 -13.36
C GLY A 274 -4.64 -0.46 -12.73
N GLU A 275 -4.16 -0.30 -11.49
CA GLU A 275 -3.52 -1.32 -10.65
C GLU A 275 -4.04 -1.16 -9.21
N ALA A 276 -3.92 -2.22 -8.39
CA ALA A 276 -4.35 -2.17 -6.99
C ALA A 276 -3.66 -1.05 -6.20
N VAL A 277 -4.40 -0.38 -5.32
CA VAL A 277 -3.86 0.58 -4.35
C VAL A 277 -3.26 -0.12 -3.14
N GLY A 278 -3.58 -1.39 -2.95
CA GLY A 278 -3.00 -2.25 -1.93
C GLY A 278 -3.25 -3.71 -2.23
N SER A 279 -2.40 -4.58 -1.72
CA SER A 279 -2.56 -6.03 -1.83
C SER A 279 -1.97 -6.75 -0.63
N GLY A 280 -2.50 -7.92 -0.33
CA GLY A 280 -2.03 -8.71 0.79
C GLY A 280 -2.60 -10.13 0.78
N GLY A 281 -2.35 -10.86 1.87
CA GLY A 281 -2.87 -12.20 2.06
C GLY A 281 -2.08 -13.00 3.09
N ARG A 282 -2.40 -14.30 3.17
CA ARG A 282 -1.81 -15.27 4.09
C ARG A 282 -0.67 -16.06 3.44
N TYR A 283 0.43 -16.23 4.18
CA TYR A 283 1.64 -16.91 3.72
C TYR A 283 2.29 -17.75 4.83
N ASP A 284 1.58 -18.69 5.37
CA ASP A 284 1.99 -19.53 6.50
C ASP A 284 3.27 -20.34 6.23
N GLY A 285 3.58 -20.62 4.95
CA GLY A 285 4.79 -21.34 4.56
C GLY A 285 6.07 -20.51 4.53
N LEU A 286 5.97 -19.17 4.55
CA LEU A 286 7.12 -18.29 4.35
C LEU A 286 8.14 -18.41 5.48
N PHE A 287 7.69 -18.34 6.72
CA PHE A 287 8.58 -18.38 7.90
C PHE A 287 9.27 -19.72 8.08
N ALA A 288 8.69 -20.82 7.58
CA ALA A 288 9.33 -22.13 7.56
C ALA A 288 10.61 -22.13 6.71
N ARG A 289 10.64 -21.35 5.62
CA ARG A 289 11.84 -21.17 4.77
C ARG A 289 13.00 -20.51 5.53
N PHE A 290 12.71 -19.78 6.60
CA PHE A 290 13.68 -19.14 7.49
C PHE A 290 13.92 -19.96 8.78
N GLY A 291 13.43 -21.21 8.85
CA GLY A 291 13.67 -22.14 9.95
C GLY A 291 12.69 -22.06 11.13
N ARG A 292 11.64 -21.23 11.04
CA ARG A 292 10.62 -21.10 12.11
C ARG A 292 9.21 -21.13 11.52
N PRO A 293 8.59 -22.32 11.38
CA PRO A 293 7.21 -22.40 10.92
C PRO A 293 6.28 -21.57 11.82
N THR A 294 5.70 -20.52 11.27
CA THR A 294 4.80 -19.62 11.99
C THR A 294 3.79 -19.06 10.99
N PRO A 295 2.48 -19.12 11.29
CA PRO A 295 1.47 -18.55 10.42
C PRO A 295 1.63 -17.04 10.32
N ALA A 296 1.42 -16.50 9.13
CA ALA A 296 1.55 -15.08 8.91
C ALA A 296 0.66 -14.58 7.78
N ALA A 297 0.24 -13.33 7.91
CA ALA A 297 -0.50 -12.59 6.91
C ALA A 297 -0.06 -11.12 6.95
N GLY A 298 -0.13 -10.43 5.82
CA GLY A 298 0.27 -9.04 5.74
C GLY A 298 -0.26 -8.34 4.50
N CYS A 299 -0.03 -7.06 4.41
CA CYS A 299 -0.37 -6.28 3.22
C CYS A 299 0.58 -5.10 3.01
N ALA A 300 0.63 -4.62 1.77
CA ALA A 300 1.29 -3.40 1.38
C ALA A 300 0.35 -2.51 0.58
N LEU A 301 0.32 -1.22 0.91
CA LEU A 301 -0.32 -0.16 0.15
C LEU A 301 0.70 0.49 -0.77
N ASP A 302 0.37 0.65 -2.05
CA ASP A 302 1.15 1.42 -3.02
C ASP A 302 0.73 2.90 -2.89
N LEU A 303 1.62 3.71 -2.32
CA LEU A 303 1.31 5.12 -2.03
C LEU A 303 1.18 5.98 -3.31
N ASP A 304 1.81 5.58 -4.42
CA ASP A 304 1.64 6.25 -5.71
C ASP A 304 0.25 5.96 -6.31
N ASN A 305 -0.21 4.69 -6.23
CA ASN A 305 -1.54 4.33 -6.69
C ASN A 305 -2.62 4.94 -5.80
N LEU A 306 -2.41 4.95 -4.48
CA LEU A 306 -3.30 5.62 -3.53
C LEU A 306 -3.38 7.13 -3.80
N ALA A 307 -2.25 7.79 -4.05
CA ALA A 307 -2.23 9.20 -4.44
C ALA A 307 -2.98 9.46 -5.74
N TRP A 308 -2.91 8.55 -6.69
CA TRP A 308 -3.64 8.67 -7.95
C TRP A 308 -5.14 8.47 -7.77
N ALA A 309 -5.56 7.45 -7.06
CA ALA A 309 -6.98 7.18 -6.77
C ALA A 309 -7.67 8.38 -6.10
N LEU A 310 -6.94 9.07 -5.23
CA LEU A 310 -7.42 10.30 -4.58
C LEU A 310 -7.53 11.51 -5.53
N GLY A 311 -6.96 11.47 -6.72
CA GLY A 311 -7.01 12.57 -7.69
C GLY A 311 -6.36 13.85 -7.19
N ALA A 312 -6.57 14.96 -7.90
CA ALA A 312 -6.11 16.29 -7.48
C ALA A 312 -6.96 16.90 -6.35
N ALA A 313 -8.13 16.29 -6.05
CA ALA A 313 -9.17 16.86 -5.19
C ALA A 313 -8.85 16.83 -3.68
N THR A 314 -7.83 16.13 -3.23
CA THR A 314 -7.35 16.29 -1.87
C THR A 314 -6.36 17.46 -1.81
N GLU A 315 -6.86 18.67 -1.89
CA GLU A 315 -6.20 19.83 -1.31
C GLU A 315 -6.13 19.59 0.21
N HIS A 316 -5.16 18.83 0.64
CA HIS A 316 -4.75 18.86 2.03
C HIS A 316 -4.25 20.28 2.25
N GLY A 317 -4.97 21.03 3.09
CA GLY A 317 -4.82 22.45 3.29
C GLY A 317 -3.37 22.90 3.19
N VAL A 318 -3.11 23.88 2.35
CA VAL A 318 -1.78 24.46 2.16
C VAL A 318 -1.25 24.76 3.56
N ARG A 319 -0.19 24.08 3.96
CA ARG A 319 0.45 24.35 5.25
C ARG A 319 0.79 25.82 5.27
N ALA A 320 0.19 26.58 6.17
CA ALA A 320 0.42 28.01 6.24
C ALA A 320 1.92 28.29 6.32
N ARG A 321 2.45 28.99 5.31
CA ARG A 321 3.86 29.37 5.17
C ARG A 321 3.92 30.88 4.98
N VAL A 322 4.78 31.55 5.72
CA VAL A 322 4.92 33.00 5.71
C VAL A 322 6.23 33.38 5.04
N LEU A 323 6.18 34.25 4.03
CA LEU A 323 7.33 34.90 3.45
C LEU A 323 7.51 36.26 4.15
N VAL A 324 8.60 36.47 4.86
CA VAL A 324 8.86 37.74 5.56
C VAL A 324 9.68 38.65 4.67
N ALA A 325 9.12 39.77 4.25
CA ALA A 325 9.69 40.76 3.35
C ALA A 325 10.03 42.05 4.11
N LEU A 326 10.81 41.93 5.16
CA LEU A 326 11.32 43.04 6.00
C LEU A 326 12.84 43.05 5.96
N GLU A 327 13.46 44.25 6.08
CA GLU A 327 14.91 44.40 6.02
C GLU A 327 15.65 43.76 7.19
N ASP A 328 15.11 43.82 8.39
CA ASP A 328 15.69 43.19 9.59
C ASP A 328 14.71 42.17 10.17
N ALA A 329 14.65 41.00 9.54
CA ALA A 329 13.68 39.96 9.86
C ALA A 329 14.19 38.88 10.82
N THR A 330 15.44 38.94 11.29
CA THR A 330 16.08 37.82 12.00
C THR A 330 15.34 37.41 13.26
N GLU A 331 15.05 38.38 14.16
CA GLU A 331 14.36 38.09 15.41
C GLU A 331 12.92 37.63 15.17
N LEU A 332 12.25 38.24 14.18
CA LEU A 332 10.86 37.88 13.82
C LEU A 332 10.78 36.47 13.23
N LEU A 333 11.73 36.10 12.36
CA LEU A 333 11.81 34.74 11.81
C LEU A 333 11.98 33.70 12.91
N GLU A 334 12.87 33.99 13.86
CA GLU A 334 13.08 33.09 14.97
C GLU A 334 11.85 32.97 15.88
N ALA A 335 11.18 34.09 16.14
CA ALA A 335 9.92 34.09 16.88
C ALA A 335 8.78 33.33 16.18
N LEU A 336 8.66 33.43 14.85
CA LEU A 336 7.70 32.65 14.07
C LEU A 336 8.03 31.15 14.08
N ARG A 337 9.30 30.80 13.84
CA ARG A 337 9.78 29.42 13.80
C ARG A 337 9.65 28.70 15.13
N SER A 338 9.99 29.36 16.22
CA SER A 338 9.83 28.81 17.59
C SER A 338 8.38 28.48 17.93
N ARG A 339 7.43 29.14 17.29
CA ARG A 339 5.98 28.86 17.38
C ARG A 339 5.50 27.83 16.37
N GLY A 340 6.39 27.22 15.60
CA GLY A 340 6.04 26.23 14.59
C GLY A 340 5.42 26.82 13.31
N VAL A 341 5.51 28.15 13.11
CA VAL A 341 5.11 28.82 11.86
C VAL A 341 6.24 28.70 10.85
N PRO A 342 6.08 28.00 9.73
CA PRO A 342 7.10 27.94 8.70
C PRO A 342 7.29 29.32 8.06
N ALA A 343 8.48 29.91 8.25
CA ALA A 343 8.80 31.24 7.76
C ALA A 343 10.17 31.30 7.08
N ALA A 344 10.27 32.09 6.00
CA ALA A 344 11.51 32.36 5.29
C ALA A 344 11.59 33.84 4.89
N VAL A 345 12.83 34.31 4.65
CA VAL A 345 13.05 35.67 4.13
C VAL A 345 12.66 35.76 2.66
N GLY A 346 11.92 36.80 2.32
CA GLY A 346 11.66 37.23 0.95
C GLY A 346 12.55 38.37 0.53
N ASN A 347 12.62 38.63 -0.77
CA ASN A 347 13.31 39.79 -1.36
C ASN A 347 12.33 40.55 -2.27
N GLY A 348 12.76 41.64 -2.89
CA GLY A 348 11.98 42.72 -3.53
C GLY A 348 10.71 42.39 -4.33
N ALA A 349 10.53 41.18 -4.87
CA ALA A 349 9.30 40.74 -5.56
C ALA A 349 8.54 39.67 -4.73
N ALA A 350 8.28 39.99 -3.46
CA ALA A 350 7.79 39.03 -2.46
C ALA A 350 6.49 38.31 -2.85
N LEU A 351 5.51 38.99 -3.43
CA LEU A 351 4.23 38.37 -3.82
C LEU A 351 4.37 37.39 -4.99
N ASP A 352 5.19 37.72 -5.99
CA ASP A 352 5.39 36.84 -7.14
C ASP A 352 6.21 35.60 -6.74
N TYR A 353 7.22 35.79 -5.89
CA TYR A 353 7.97 34.70 -5.27
C TYR A 353 7.05 33.83 -4.40
N ALA A 354 6.21 34.45 -3.57
CA ALA A 354 5.28 33.74 -2.72
C ALA A 354 4.28 32.89 -3.53
N ARG A 355 3.77 33.41 -4.64
CA ARG A 355 2.90 32.67 -5.56
C ARG A 355 3.64 31.49 -6.20
N ALA A 356 4.83 31.73 -6.75
CA ALA A 356 5.63 30.70 -7.43
C ALA A 356 6.02 29.55 -6.49
N TRP A 357 6.33 29.85 -5.24
CA TRP A 357 6.75 28.88 -4.23
C TRP A 357 5.66 28.51 -3.23
N ARG A 358 4.40 28.94 -3.50
CA ARG A 358 3.19 28.58 -2.73
C ARG A 358 3.28 28.90 -1.24
N TYR A 359 3.77 30.08 -0.93
CA TYR A 359 3.55 30.66 0.39
C TYR A 359 2.09 31.08 0.51
N SER A 360 1.51 30.82 1.65
CA SER A 360 0.12 31.24 1.92
C SER A 360 0.01 32.73 2.22
N HIS A 361 1.07 33.31 2.83
CA HIS A 361 1.09 34.69 3.29
C HIS A 361 2.43 35.36 3.04
N VAL A 362 2.39 36.67 2.83
CA VAL A 362 3.56 37.58 2.85
C VAL A 362 3.40 38.53 4.01
N LEU A 363 4.43 38.63 4.83
CA LEU A 363 4.53 39.60 5.92
C LEU A 363 5.50 40.69 5.56
N ASP A 364 5.02 41.90 5.41
CA ASP A 364 5.78 43.11 5.07
C ASP A 364 5.42 44.28 6.01
N ALA A 365 5.93 45.46 5.74
CA ALA A 365 5.65 46.67 6.53
C ALA A 365 4.18 47.11 6.53
N LYS A 366 3.34 46.57 5.62
CA LYS A 366 1.92 46.86 5.54
C LYS A 366 1.08 45.94 6.39
N GLY A 367 1.62 44.77 6.77
CA GLY A 367 0.98 43.71 7.53
C GLY A 367 1.11 42.36 6.91
N LEU A 368 0.20 41.43 7.25
CA LEU A 368 0.13 40.07 6.77
C LEU A 368 -0.80 39.98 5.56
N THR A 369 -0.27 39.79 4.37
CA THR A 369 -1.04 39.69 3.12
C THR A 369 -1.27 38.21 2.79
N ARG A 370 -2.52 37.80 2.59
CA ARG A 370 -2.88 36.49 2.08
C ARG A 370 -2.61 36.43 0.57
N VAL A 371 -1.88 35.44 0.11
CA VAL A 371 -1.42 35.35 -1.29
C VAL A 371 -2.55 35.00 -2.27
N SER A 372 -3.58 34.29 -1.82
CA SER A 372 -4.70 33.81 -2.65
C SER A 372 -5.61 34.93 -3.15
N ASP A 373 -5.91 35.91 -2.32
CA ASP A 373 -6.87 36.98 -2.58
C ASP A 373 -6.27 38.40 -2.45
N GLY A 374 -5.05 38.49 -1.93
CA GLY A 374 -4.35 39.79 -1.74
C GLY A 374 -4.87 40.57 -0.53
N VAL A 375 -5.73 40.03 0.31
CA VAL A 375 -6.21 40.70 1.50
C VAL A 375 -5.07 40.87 2.51
N THR A 376 -4.90 42.11 2.99
CA THR A 376 -3.85 42.48 3.94
C THR A 376 -4.45 42.79 5.31
N GLU A 377 -4.04 42.08 6.32
CA GLU A 377 -4.37 42.39 7.71
C GLU A 377 -3.25 43.19 8.36
N ARG A 378 -3.59 44.34 8.92
CA ARG A 378 -2.60 45.17 9.62
C ARG A 378 -2.31 44.56 10.97
N LEU A 379 -1.02 44.42 11.30
CA LEU A 379 -0.57 44.00 12.60
C LEU A 379 -0.19 45.21 13.43
N ASN A 380 -0.56 45.20 14.72
CA ASN A 380 -0.35 46.35 15.61
C ASN A 380 0.69 46.11 16.74
N PRO A 381 1.41 45.00 16.78
CA PRO A 381 2.32 44.71 17.88
C PRO A 381 3.62 45.51 17.85
N SER A 382 4.21 45.67 19.03
CA SER A 382 5.43 46.46 19.22
C SER A 382 6.74 45.63 19.15
N THR A 383 6.63 44.32 19.28
CA THR A 383 7.80 43.43 19.34
C THR A 383 7.69 42.26 18.36
N PRO A 384 8.82 41.70 17.88
CA PRO A 384 8.82 40.51 17.04
C PRO A 384 8.06 39.32 17.63
N ALA A 385 8.11 39.13 18.94
CA ALA A 385 7.39 38.06 19.62
C ALA A 385 5.86 38.23 19.56
N GLU A 386 5.36 39.46 19.73
CA GLU A 386 3.94 39.79 19.64
C GLU A 386 3.43 39.64 18.20
N VAL A 387 4.22 40.08 17.19
CA VAL A 387 3.92 39.85 15.76
C VAL A 387 3.75 38.34 15.49
N ALA A 388 4.66 37.53 16.02
CA ALA A 388 4.61 36.08 15.80
C ALA A 388 3.37 35.43 16.43
N VAL A 389 2.90 35.93 17.59
CA VAL A 389 1.64 35.49 18.21
C VAL A 389 0.45 35.80 17.35
N GLU A 390 0.36 37.05 16.89
CA GLU A 390 -0.77 37.54 16.08
C GLU A 390 -0.82 36.80 14.73
N VAL A 391 0.32 36.67 14.05
CA VAL A 391 0.44 35.89 12.81
C VAL A 391 -0.01 34.45 13.03
N GLN A 392 0.43 33.79 14.09
CA GLN A 392 0.01 32.41 14.37
C GLN A 392 -1.52 32.31 14.58
N SER A 393 -2.10 33.27 15.29
CA SER A 393 -3.56 33.31 15.54
C SER A 393 -4.35 33.49 14.23
N LEU A 394 -3.92 34.38 13.35
CA LEU A 394 -4.55 34.60 12.05
C LEU A 394 -4.44 33.38 11.13
N LEU A 395 -3.28 32.69 11.15
CA LEU A 395 -3.10 31.45 10.41
C LEU A 395 -3.95 30.30 10.92
N LEU A 396 -4.26 30.27 12.20
CA LEU A 396 -5.15 29.26 12.80
C LEU A 396 -6.62 29.57 12.48
N ALA A 397 -7.03 30.82 12.58
CA ALA A 397 -8.39 31.26 12.24
C ALA A 397 -8.75 31.00 10.76
N SER A 398 -7.76 31.11 9.86
CA SER A 398 -7.96 30.80 8.44
C SER A 398 -8.03 29.32 8.10
N ARG A 399 -7.91 28.42 9.08
CA ARG A 399 -7.97 26.94 8.91
C ARG A 399 -9.29 26.32 9.32
N GLU A 400 -10.17 27.04 9.99
CA GLU A 400 -11.50 26.51 10.30
C GLU A 400 -12.31 26.47 8.99
N PRO A 401 -12.77 25.31 8.51
CA PRO A 401 -13.75 25.26 7.47
C PRO A 401 -15.03 25.88 8.03
N GLU A 402 -15.70 26.69 7.24
CA GLU A 402 -17.10 27.03 7.47
C GLU A 402 -17.91 25.74 7.53
N GLU A 403 -18.10 25.18 8.73
CA GLU A 403 -19.15 24.21 8.99
C GLU A 403 -20.48 24.94 8.94
N SER A 404 -21.16 24.80 7.81
CA SER A 404 -22.58 25.13 7.66
C SER A 404 -23.28 23.95 6.99
#